data_089241bea4a375e2332103e5ac63825c
#
_entry.id   089241bea4a375e2332103e5ac63825c
#
_cell.length_a   1.000
_cell.length_b   1.000
_cell.length_c   1.000
_cell.angle_alpha   90.00
_cell.angle_beta   90.00
_cell.angle_gamma   90.00
#
_symmetry.space_group_name_H-M   'P 1'
#
loop_
_entity.id
_entity.type
_entity.pdbx_description
1 polymer ?
#
loop_
_entity_poly.entity_id
_entity_poly.type
_entity_poly.pdbx_seq_one_letter_code
_entity_poly.pdbx_strand_id
1 'polypeptide(L)'
;GSTWKEGEEAGLRIYRCESCGGEVVAEENTAASNCPFCGNPIIMTGQLSGELRPDLVIPFKLDKKAAKAGLMKHLEGKKLLPKIFKDENHIDEIKGIYVPFWLFDTEANANIRYRGTRTRFWSDSRYNYTETSFFLINRGGNIGFQQVPVDGDSKIPDDLMESIEPFNMKEAVPFQSA
;
A
#
# COMPACT_ATOMS: atom_id res chain seq x y z
N GLY A 1 -17.10 -4.69 -2.76
CA GLY A 1 -16.99 -4.69 -4.19
C GLY A 1 -18.24 -5.26 -4.84
N SER A 2 -18.67 -4.68 -5.93
CA SER A 2 -19.79 -5.18 -6.74
C SER A 2 -19.28 -6.22 -7.74
N THR A 3 -20.17 -7.08 -8.21
CA THR A 3 -19.85 -8.00 -9.32
C THR A 3 -19.75 -7.21 -10.64
N TRP A 4 -18.91 -7.69 -11.54
CA TRP A 4 -18.79 -7.14 -12.89
C TRP A 4 -20.15 -7.21 -13.63
N LYS A 5 -20.48 -6.17 -14.37
CA LYS A 5 -21.59 -6.24 -15.31
C LYS A 5 -21.15 -6.97 -16.57
N GLU A 6 -22.12 -7.56 -17.25
CA GLU A 6 -21.86 -8.29 -18.49
C GLU A 6 -21.17 -7.37 -19.52
N GLY A 7 -19.97 -7.75 -19.97
CA GLY A 7 -19.15 -7.00 -20.92
C GLY A 7 -18.15 -6.00 -20.32
N GLU A 8 -18.20 -5.68 -19.03
CA GLU A 8 -17.20 -4.78 -18.39
C GLU A 8 -15.82 -5.42 -18.26
N GLU A 9 -15.75 -6.75 -18.27
CA GLU A 9 -14.48 -7.52 -18.22
C GLU A 9 -13.83 -7.65 -19.62
N ALA A 10 -14.57 -7.31 -20.66
CA ALA A 10 -14.09 -7.45 -22.04
C ALA A 10 -12.95 -6.47 -22.29
N GLY A 11 -11.78 -6.99 -22.60
CA GLY A 11 -10.58 -6.19 -22.89
C GLY A 11 -9.62 -6.00 -21.72
N LEU A 12 -9.96 -6.47 -20.52
CA LEU A 12 -9.05 -6.51 -19.38
C LEU A 12 -8.46 -7.91 -19.19
N ARG A 13 -7.18 -7.98 -18.89
CA ARG A 13 -6.46 -9.24 -18.66
C ARG A 13 -5.59 -9.16 -17.43
N ILE A 14 -5.48 -10.28 -16.73
CA ILE A 14 -4.55 -10.44 -15.63
C ILE A 14 -3.25 -11.04 -16.15
N TYR A 15 -2.15 -10.41 -15.78
CA TYR A 15 -0.80 -10.90 -16.00
C TYR A 15 -0.23 -11.33 -14.66
N ARG A 16 0.28 -12.54 -14.57
CA ARG A 16 0.93 -13.06 -13.37
C ARG A 16 2.41 -13.29 -13.60
N CYS A 17 3.23 -12.83 -12.69
CA CYS A 17 4.65 -13.12 -12.69
C CYS A 17 4.93 -14.46 -12.00
N GLU A 18 5.55 -15.41 -12.69
CA GLU A 18 5.92 -16.70 -12.08
C GLU A 18 7.01 -16.56 -11.02
N SER A 19 7.85 -15.53 -11.12
CA SER A 19 8.99 -15.36 -10.21
C SER A 19 8.61 -14.71 -8.88
N CYS A 20 7.77 -13.65 -8.89
CA CYS A 20 7.38 -12.95 -7.66
C CYS A 20 5.90 -13.15 -7.30
N GLY A 21 5.11 -13.73 -8.19
CA GLY A 21 3.67 -13.95 -7.99
C GLY A 21 2.80 -12.71 -8.14
N GLY A 22 3.38 -11.54 -8.41
CA GLY A 22 2.63 -10.30 -8.61
C GLY A 22 1.64 -10.38 -9.77
N GLU A 23 0.44 -9.84 -9.56
CA GLU A 23 -0.63 -9.80 -10.55
C GLU A 23 -0.83 -8.36 -11.02
N VAL A 24 -0.93 -8.18 -12.32
CA VAL A 24 -1.12 -6.88 -12.97
C VAL A 24 -2.34 -6.96 -13.85
N VAL A 25 -3.29 -6.08 -13.61
CA VAL A 25 -4.45 -5.93 -14.49
C VAL A 25 -4.10 -4.91 -15.57
N ALA A 26 -4.24 -5.28 -16.81
CA ALA A 26 -3.97 -4.40 -17.94
C ALA A 26 -4.96 -4.66 -19.08
N GLU A 27 -5.07 -3.68 -19.98
CA GLU A 27 -5.86 -3.84 -21.20
C GLU A 27 -5.30 -4.96 -22.10
N GLU A 28 -6.15 -5.60 -22.84
CA GLU A 28 -5.81 -6.73 -23.72
C GLU A 28 -4.65 -6.42 -24.68
N ASN A 29 -4.55 -5.17 -25.12
CA ASN A 29 -3.52 -4.70 -26.05
C ASN A 29 -2.21 -4.29 -25.37
N THR A 30 -2.13 -4.34 -24.03
CA THR A 30 -0.91 -4.01 -23.30
C THR A 30 0.05 -5.18 -23.39
N ALA A 31 1.07 -5.06 -24.24
CA ALA A 31 2.19 -6.01 -24.28
C ALA A 31 3.06 -5.83 -23.03
N ALA A 32 2.68 -6.44 -21.91
CA ALA A 32 3.55 -6.54 -20.77
C ALA A 32 4.61 -7.60 -21.08
N SER A 33 5.84 -7.17 -21.35
CA SER A 33 6.95 -8.08 -21.61
C SER A 33 7.66 -8.51 -20.33
N ASN A 34 7.74 -7.63 -19.32
CA ASN A 34 8.45 -7.88 -18.07
C ASN A 34 7.64 -7.42 -16.86
N CYS A 35 7.79 -8.13 -15.75
CA CYS A 35 7.19 -7.78 -14.48
C CYS A 35 7.71 -6.42 -13.98
N PRO A 36 6.83 -5.47 -13.68
CA PRO A 36 7.27 -4.17 -13.15
C PRO A 36 7.85 -4.25 -11.73
N PHE A 37 7.60 -5.36 -11.02
CA PHE A 37 8.09 -5.56 -9.66
C PHE A 37 9.48 -6.20 -9.60
N CYS A 38 9.71 -7.26 -10.38
CA CYS A 38 10.96 -8.02 -10.32
C CYS A 38 11.74 -8.05 -11.64
N GLY A 39 11.22 -7.44 -12.71
CA GLY A 39 11.85 -7.40 -14.03
C GLY A 39 11.75 -8.69 -14.85
N ASN A 40 11.24 -9.78 -14.29
CA ASN A 40 11.12 -11.06 -14.97
C ASN A 40 9.91 -11.10 -15.94
N PRO A 41 9.92 -12.01 -16.92
CA PRO A 41 8.80 -12.17 -17.86
C PRO A 41 7.47 -12.42 -17.16
N ILE A 42 6.42 -11.79 -17.63
CA ILE A 42 5.05 -11.99 -17.15
C ILE A 42 4.32 -12.96 -18.09
N ILE A 43 3.63 -13.92 -17.48
CA ILE A 43 2.76 -14.85 -18.19
C ILE A 43 1.31 -14.36 -18.05
N MET A 44 0.61 -14.32 -19.17
CA MET A 44 -0.82 -14.03 -19.19
C MET A 44 -1.61 -15.19 -18.59
N THR A 45 -2.32 -14.95 -17.48
CA THR A 45 -3.03 -15.99 -16.72
C THR A 45 -4.51 -16.08 -17.03
N GLY A 46 -5.11 -15.10 -17.68
CA GLY A 46 -6.52 -15.18 -18.05
C GLY A 46 -7.25 -13.84 -18.09
N GLN A 47 -8.55 -13.92 -18.24
CA GLN A 47 -9.46 -12.79 -18.10
C GLN A 47 -9.81 -12.57 -16.63
N LEU A 48 -10.15 -11.35 -16.26
CA LEU A 48 -10.66 -10.94 -14.93
C LEU A 48 -12.05 -11.53 -14.62
N SER A 49 -12.22 -12.84 -14.78
CA SER A 49 -13.51 -13.47 -14.50
C SER A 49 -13.57 -13.93 -13.05
N GLY A 50 -14.59 -13.49 -12.33
CA GLY A 50 -14.89 -13.94 -10.98
C GLY A 50 -14.25 -13.12 -9.85
N GLU A 51 -13.50 -12.06 -10.13
CA GLU A 51 -12.99 -11.14 -9.13
C GLU A 51 -13.96 -9.98 -8.87
N LEU A 52 -13.85 -9.36 -7.69
CA LEU A 52 -14.70 -8.23 -7.35
C LEU A 52 -14.29 -7.00 -8.16
N ARG A 53 -15.28 -6.35 -8.76
CA ARG A 53 -15.10 -5.10 -9.48
C ARG A 53 -14.67 -3.99 -8.51
N PRO A 54 -13.65 -3.19 -8.82
CA PRO A 54 -13.33 -2.00 -8.03
C PRO A 54 -14.51 -1.02 -8.01
N ASP A 55 -14.75 -0.36 -6.88
CA ASP A 55 -15.74 0.73 -6.80
C ASP A 55 -15.13 2.06 -7.25
N LEU A 56 -13.86 2.26 -6.92
CA LEU A 56 -13.11 3.49 -7.16
C LEU A 56 -11.75 3.18 -7.79
N VAL A 57 -11.23 4.15 -8.50
CA VAL A 57 -9.86 4.15 -9.02
C VAL A 57 -9.23 5.52 -8.81
N ILE A 58 -7.96 5.55 -8.46
CA ILE A 58 -7.15 6.77 -8.43
C ILE A 58 -6.30 6.77 -9.70
N PRO A 59 -6.63 7.61 -10.70
CA PRO A 59 -5.92 7.62 -11.97
C PRO A 59 -4.50 8.17 -11.83
N PHE A 60 -3.61 7.76 -12.73
CA PHE A 60 -2.27 8.32 -12.80
C PHE A 60 -2.31 9.82 -13.13
N LYS A 61 -1.54 10.62 -12.40
CA LYS A 61 -1.36 12.04 -12.67
C LYS A 61 -0.21 12.33 -13.63
N LEU A 62 0.77 11.46 -13.62
CA LEU A 62 1.98 11.61 -14.41
C LEU A 62 1.93 10.69 -15.61
N ASP A 63 2.27 11.23 -16.76
CA ASP A 63 2.56 10.41 -17.92
C ASP A 63 3.93 9.70 -17.75
N LYS A 64 4.20 8.74 -18.63
CA LYS A 64 5.45 7.97 -18.61
C LYS A 64 6.69 8.86 -18.64
N LYS A 65 6.66 9.96 -19.40
CA LYS A 65 7.79 10.88 -19.54
C LYS A 65 8.07 11.63 -18.25
N ALA A 66 7.03 12.15 -17.60
CA ALA A 66 7.15 12.84 -16.31
C ALA A 66 7.58 11.89 -15.19
N ALA A 67 7.07 10.63 -15.17
CA ALA A 67 7.48 9.61 -14.22
C ALA A 67 8.97 9.26 -14.38
N LYS A 68 9.45 9.09 -15.62
CA LYS A 68 10.86 8.86 -15.93
C LYS A 68 11.74 10.02 -15.44
N ALA A 69 11.34 11.27 -15.74
CA ALA A 69 12.09 12.45 -15.31
C ALA A 69 12.16 12.57 -13.79
N GLY A 70 11.07 12.28 -13.08
CA GLY A 70 11.02 12.24 -11.62
C GLY A 70 11.96 11.20 -11.02
N LEU A 71 11.97 9.99 -11.59
CA LEU A 71 12.87 8.92 -11.16
C LEU A 71 14.34 9.32 -11.38
N MET A 72 14.69 9.82 -12.56
CA MET A 72 16.06 10.26 -12.86
C MET A 72 16.54 11.32 -11.88
N LYS A 73 15.69 12.32 -11.59
CA LYS A 73 15.99 13.36 -10.60
C LYS A 73 16.20 12.78 -9.19
N HIS A 74 15.40 11.78 -8.80
CA HIS A 74 15.55 11.12 -7.49
C HIS A 74 16.86 10.32 -7.39
N LEU A 75 17.34 9.75 -8.50
CA LEU A 75 18.57 8.97 -8.58
C LEU A 75 19.83 9.83 -8.74
N GLU A 76 19.67 11.10 -9.11
CA GLU A 76 20.75 12.03 -9.31
C GLU A 76 21.58 12.23 -8.02
N GLY A 77 22.90 12.22 -8.15
CA GLY A 77 23.82 12.41 -7.02
C GLY A 77 24.04 11.17 -6.12
N LYS A 78 23.31 10.08 -6.32
CA LYS A 78 23.51 8.85 -5.54
C LYS A 78 24.68 8.04 -6.06
N LYS A 79 25.83 8.08 -5.32
CA LYS A 79 27.09 7.46 -5.76
C LYS A 79 27.09 5.93 -5.71
N LEU A 80 26.33 5.32 -4.81
CA LEU A 80 26.31 3.87 -4.55
C LEU A 80 25.17 3.14 -5.28
N LEU A 81 24.62 3.74 -6.33
CA LEU A 81 23.53 3.13 -7.08
C LEU A 81 24.05 1.94 -7.91
N PRO A 82 23.39 0.78 -7.87
CA PRO A 82 23.68 -0.33 -8.76
C PRO A 82 23.59 0.10 -10.24
N LYS A 83 24.44 -0.49 -11.10
CA LYS A 83 24.50 -0.12 -12.53
C LYS A 83 23.16 -0.25 -13.26
N ILE A 84 22.32 -1.20 -12.84
CA ILE A 84 20.99 -1.45 -13.42
C ILE A 84 20.07 -0.21 -13.35
N PHE A 85 20.21 0.63 -12.34
CA PHE A 85 19.45 1.88 -12.21
C PHE A 85 20.04 3.04 -13.01
N LYS A 86 21.20 2.85 -13.62
CA LYS A 86 21.87 3.81 -14.53
C LYS A 86 21.67 3.47 -15.99
N ASP A 87 21.13 2.29 -16.27
CA ASP A 87 20.87 1.84 -17.64
C ASP A 87 19.57 2.50 -18.13
N GLU A 88 19.68 3.40 -19.10
CA GLU A 88 18.55 4.10 -19.70
C GLU A 88 17.53 3.14 -20.31
N ASN A 89 17.95 1.98 -20.82
CA ASN A 89 17.05 0.99 -21.40
C ASN A 89 16.08 0.42 -20.37
N HIS A 90 16.53 0.21 -19.11
CA HIS A 90 15.63 -0.26 -18.02
C HIS A 90 14.64 0.80 -17.58
N ILE A 91 15.02 2.06 -17.62
CA ILE A 91 14.17 3.19 -17.26
C ILE A 91 13.11 3.43 -18.34
N ASP A 92 13.39 3.08 -19.59
CA ASP A 92 12.42 3.19 -20.68
C ASP A 92 11.27 2.17 -20.58
N GLU A 93 11.42 1.14 -19.75
CA GLU A 93 10.40 0.14 -19.50
C GLU A 93 9.40 0.49 -18.39
N ILE A 94 9.44 1.72 -17.82
CA ILE A 94 8.46 2.15 -16.81
C ILE A 94 7.05 1.98 -17.35
N LYS A 95 6.26 1.19 -16.64
CA LYS A 95 4.83 0.95 -16.92
C LYS A 95 4.00 1.38 -15.73
N GLY A 96 2.86 2.00 -15.99
CA GLY A 96 1.86 2.23 -14.97
C GLY A 96 1.12 0.93 -14.67
N ILE A 97 0.92 0.62 -13.41
CA ILE A 97 0.12 -0.51 -12.95
C ILE A 97 -0.88 -0.02 -11.90
N TYR A 98 -2.05 -0.63 -11.91
CA TYR A 98 -3.03 -0.46 -10.85
C TYR A 98 -2.94 -1.65 -9.91
N VAL A 99 -2.92 -1.38 -8.62
CA VAL A 99 -2.90 -2.40 -7.57
C VAL A 99 -4.17 -2.30 -6.72
N PRO A 100 -4.75 -3.43 -6.29
CA PRO A 100 -5.99 -3.43 -5.53
C PRO A 100 -5.74 -3.10 -4.06
N PHE A 101 -6.64 -2.29 -3.50
CA PHE A 101 -6.72 -2.03 -2.06
C PHE A 101 -8.15 -2.16 -1.58
N TRP A 102 -8.31 -2.72 -0.40
CA TRP A 102 -9.54 -2.67 0.36
C TRP A 102 -9.55 -1.45 1.24
N LEU A 103 -10.67 -0.74 1.28
CA LEU A 103 -10.86 0.38 2.19
C LEU A 103 -11.83 -0.05 3.29
N PHE A 104 -11.38 0.02 4.53
CA PHE A 104 -12.17 -0.36 5.69
C PHE A 104 -12.55 0.85 6.52
N ASP A 105 -13.83 0.89 6.89
CA ASP A 105 -14.33 1.75 7.94
C ASP A 105 -14.50 0.91 9.20
N THR A 106 -14.03 1.41 10.33
CA THR A 106 -14.13 0.70 11.59
C THR A 106 -14.34 1.64 12.76
N GLU A 107 -15.07 1.17 13.75
CA GLU A 107 -15.20 1.81 15.04
C GLU A 107 -14.66 0.88 16.11
N ALA A 108 -13.72 1.36 16.90
CA ALA A 108 -13.16 0.65 18.03
C ALA A 108 -13.62 1.29 19.32
N ASN A 109 -14.16 0.47 20.23
CA ASN A 109 -14.46 0.85 21.60
C ASN A 109 -13.47 0.15 22.52
N ALA A 110 -12.81 0.90 23.36
CA ALA A 110 -11.87 0.33 24.33
C ALA A 110 -12.16 0.81 25.74
N ASN A 111 -12.04 -0.09 26.70
CA ASN A 111 -12.01 0.23 28.12
C ASN A 111 -10.84 -0.52 28.76
N ILE A 112 -9.80 0.19 29.06
CA ILE A 112 -8.52 -0.39 29.47
C ILE A 112 -8.25 0.02 30.91
N ARG A 113 -7.83 -0.95 31.73
CA ARG A 113 -7.41 -0.76 33.11
C ARG A 113 -5.91 -0.91 33.22
N TYR A 114 -5.27 0.10 33.81
CA TYR A 114 -3.85 0.08 34.10
C TYR A 114 -3.62 0.15 35.60
N ARG A 115 -2.56 -0.52 36.06
CA ARG A 115 -1.99 -0.27 37.37
C ARG A 115 -0.83 0.71 37.20
N GLY A 116 -1.03 1.93 37.70
CA GLY A 116 0.01 2.94 37.72
C GLY A 116 0.72 2.95 39.09
N THR A 117 1.98 3.31 39.10
CA THR A 117 2.75 3.52 40.34
C THR A 117 3.42 4.89 40.30
N ARG A 118 3.50 5.52 41.47
CA ARG A 118 4.30 6.72 41.68
C ARG A 118 5.21 6.48 42.85
N THR A 119 6.51 6.56 42.64
CA THR A 119 7.51 6.37 43.67
C THR A 119 8.13 7.71 44.03
N ARG A 120 8.23 7.99 45.30
CA ARG A 120 8.91 9.15 45.89
C ARG A 120 10.05 8.66 46.77
N PHE A 121 11.15 9.35 46.70
CA PHE A 121 12.33 9.08 47.50
C PHE A 121 12.68 10.32 48.32
N TRP A 122 12.97 10.12 49.61
CA TRP A 122 13.53 11.15 50.46
C TRP A 122 14.38 10.50 51.55
N SER A 123 15.22 11.25 52.17
CA SER A 123 16.06 10.79 53.27
C SER A 123 16.08 11.79 54.41
N ASP A 124 16.29 11.30 55.60
CA ASP A 124 16.68 12.07 56.78
C ASP A 124 18.11 11.69 57.21
N SER A 125 18.52 12.14 58.38
CA SER A 125 19.88 11.87 58.91
C SER A 125 20.13 10.40 59.25
N ARG A 126 19.08 9.54 59.27
CA ARG A 126 19.16 8.15 59.71
C ARG A 126 18.67 7.15 58.68
N TYR A 127 17.72 7.54 57.81
CA TYR A 127 17.01 6.63 56.96
C TYR A 127 16.80 7.20 55.57
N ASN A 128 16.79 6.29 54.61
CA ASN A 128 16.28 6.53 53.25
C ASN A 128 14.86 5.96 53.15
N TYR A 129 13.96 6.78 52.67
CA TYR A 129 12.55 6.41 52.54
C TYR A 129 12.19 6.25 51.06
N THR A 130 11.41 5.22 50.81
CA THR A 130 10.79 5.01 49.52
C THR A 130 9.30 4.81 49.74
N GLU A 131 8.50 5.69 49.17
CA GLU A 131 7.04 5.59 49.17
C GLU A 131 6.58 5.23 47.78
N THR A 132 5.81 4.17 47.66
CA THR A 132 5.19 3.78 46.36
C THR A 132 3.68 3.83 46.50
N SER A 133 3.06 4.75 45.80
CA SER A 133 1.60 4.84 45.67
C SER A 133 1.13 4.05 44.46
N PHE A 134 0.07 3.29 44.65
CA PHE A 134 -0.54 2.49 43.60
C PHE A 134 -1.87 3.11 43.14
N PHE A 135 -2.08 3.17 41.86
CA PHE A 135 -3.28 3.74 41.28
C PHE A 135 -3.92 2.75 40.33
N LEU A 136 -5.23 2.64 40.36
CA LEU A 136 -6.01 2.03 39.31
C LEU A 136 -6.45 3.13 38.34
N ILE A 137 -5.99 3.05 37.11
CA ILE A 137 -6.26 4.03 36.08
C ILE A 137 -7.17 3.38 35.04
N ASN A 138 -8.35 3.94 34.85
CA ASN A 138 -9.24 3.53 33.77
C ASN A 138 -9.13 4.53 32.63
N ARG A 139 -9.02 4.02 31.42
CA ARG A 139 -9.07 4.78 30.18
C ARG A 139 -10.03 4.09 29.25
N GLY A 140 -11.01 4.82 28.76
CA GLY A 140 -11.96 4.31 27.81
C GLY A 140 -12.32 5.38 26.78
N GLY A 141 -12.77 4.94 25.63
CA GLY A 141 -13.19 5.81 24.56
C GLY A 141 -13.53 5.05 23.30
N ASN A 142 -14.09 5.77 22.37
CA ASN A 142 -14.39 5.31 21.04
C ASN A 142 -13.45 6.02 20.07
N ILE A 143 -12.95 5.29 19.08
CA ILE A 143 -12.18 5.83 17.98
C ILE A 143 -12.74 5.27 16.68
N GLY A 144 -13.04 6.16 15.73
CA GLY A 144 -13.46 5.80 14.38
C GLY A 144 -12.31 5.96 13.40
N PHE A 145 -12.18 5.01 12.49
CA PHE A 145 -11.29 5.07 11.35
C PHE A 145 -12.12 4.97 10.08
N GLN A 146 -11.79 5.76 9.09
CA GLN A 146 -12.48 5.76 7.81
C GLN A 146 -11.46 5.58 6.68
N GLN A 147 -11.83 4.75 5.70
CA GLN A 147 -11.04 4.51 4.50
C GLN A 147 -9.61 4.05 4.80
N VAL A 148 -9.46 3.17 5.80
CA VAL A 148 -8.16 2.55 6.11
C VAL A 148 -7.79 1.62 4.97
N PRO A 149 -6.72 1.89 4.23
CA PRO A 149 -6.30 1.03 3.14
C PRO A 149 -5.68 -0.25 3.69
N VAL A 150 -5.99 -1.35 3.05
CA VAL A 150 -5.34 -2.65 3.25
C VAL A 150 -5.09 -3.22 1.87
N ASP A 151 -3.88 -3.67 1.62
CA ASP A 151 -3.56 -4.25 0.33
C ASP A 151 -4.45 -5.44 -0.01
N GLY A 152 -4.75 -5.61 -1.28
CA GLY A 152 -5.58 -6.70 -1.79
C GLY A 152 -4.79 -7.80 -2.48
N ASP A 153 -3.46 -7.71 -2.53
CA ASP A 153 -2.59 -8.68 -3.17
C ASP A 153 -1.70 -9.39 -2.16
N SER A 154 -1.96 -10.66 -1.91
CA SER A 154 -1.19 -11.47 -0.96
C SER A 154 0.21 -11.88 -1.44
N LYS A 155 0.61 -11.50 -2.66
CA LYS A 155 1.86 -11.95 -3.29
C LYS A 155 2.86 -10.83 -3.50
N ILE A 156 2.39 -9.59 -3.58
CA ILE A 156 3.26 -8.43 -3.63
C ILE A 156 3.74 -8.16 -2.19
N PRO A 157 5.04 -7.90 -1.97
CA PRO A 157 5.53 -7.54 -0.65
C PRO A 157 4.81 -6.34 -0.07
N ASP A 158 4.37 -6.45 1.19
CA ASP A 158 3.59 -5.42 1.90
C ASP A 158 4.32 -4.07 1.92
N ASP A 159 5.64 -4.07 2.09
CA ASP A 159 6.46 -2.86 2.09
C ASP A 159 6.41 -2.08 0.76
N LEU A 160 6.22 -2.78 -0.36
CA LEU A 160 6.00 -2.13 -1.65
C LEU A 160 4.59 -1.57 -1.75
N MET A 161 3.58 -2.31 -1.28
CA MET A 161 2.18 -1.86 -1.28
C MET A 161 2.00 -0.65 -0.37
N GLU A 162 2.53 -0.70 0.85
CA GLU A 162 2.49 0.42 1.81
C GLU A 162 3.25 1.66 1.32
N SER A 163 4.27 1.49 0.46
CA SER A 163 5.08 2.61 -0.03
C SER A 163 4.32 3.62 -0.87
N ILE A 164 3.16 3.27 -1.41
CA ILE A 164 2.31 4.17 -2.20
C ILE A 164 1.23 4.87 -1.35
N GLU A 165 1.19 4.60 -0.05
CA GLU A 165 0.30 5.29 0.89
C GLU A 165 0.94 6.59 1.44
N PRO A 166 0.13 7.55 1.91
CA PRO A 166 -1.33 7.57 1.97
C PRO A 166 -1.98 7.98 0.64
N PHE A 167 -3.18 7.46 0.37
CA PHE A 167 -3.93 7.83 -0.82
C PHE A 167 -4.67 9.15 -0.65
N ASN A 168 -4.65 9.99 -1.70
CA ASN A 168 -5.51 11.16 -1.75
C ASN A 168 -6.89 10.78 -2.30
N MET A 169 -7.81 10.44 -1.41
CA MET A 169 -9.16 10.00 -1.79
C MET A 169 -9.99 11.06 -2.53
N LYS A 170 -9.59 12.35 -2.50
CA LYS A 170 -10.24 13.39 -3.32
C LYS A 170 -9.99 13.23 -4.82
N GLU A 171 -9.02 12.41 -5.17
CA GLU A 171 -8.64 12.12 -6.56
C GLU A 171 -9.25 10.82 -7.05
N ALA A 172 -9.88 10.07 -6.16
CA ALA A 172 -10.57 8.84 -6.53
C ALA A 172 -11.82 9.18 -7.36
N VAL A 173 -11.98 8.46 -8.45
CA VAL A 173 -13.15 8.55 -9.34
C VAL A 173 -13.85 7.19 -9.36
N PRO A 174 -15.16 7.15 -9.64
CA PRO A 174 -15.84 5.89 -9.85
C PRO A 174 -15.17 5.09 -10.95
N PHE A 175 -14.99 3.79 -10.72
CA PHE A 175 -14.46 2.90 -11.74
C PHE A 175 -15.45 2.80 -12.90
N GLN A 176 -15.00 3.13 -14.09
CA GLN A 176 -15.74 2.96 -15.33
C GLN A 176 -14.87 2.12 -16.26
N SER A 177 -15.44 1.04 -16.76
CA SER A 177 -14.84 0.32 -17.89
C SER A 177 -14.93 1.23 -19.11
N ALA A 178 -13.82 1.40 -19.78
CA ALA A 178 -13.76 2.15 -21.04
C ALA A 178 -14.50 1.38 -22.18
#